data_09b5a6a836d8058e9b8dd65820f6bc9c
#
_entry.id   09b5a6a836d8058e9b8dd65820f6bc9c
#
_cell.length_a   1.000
_cell.length_b   1.000
_cell.length_c   1.000
_cell.angle_alpha   90.00
_cell.angle_beta   90.00
_cell.angle_gamma   90.00
#
_symmetry.space_group_name_H-M   'P 1'
#
loop_
_entity.id
_entity.type
_entity.pdbx_description
1 polymer ?
#
loop_
_entity_poly.entity_id
_entity_poly.type
_entity_poly.pdbx_seq_one_letter_code
_entity_poly.pdbx_strand_id
1 'polypeptide(L)'
;MSNQDREPTWLVLKKAAIELTRKGLKTFTRRELITYAKKYVDPDRPTSILDFEVDLVTVNGSSKDKYRDPEKLFLFRIGRGKYTVYNPEFHGPIDKYLEIMTKYPARRIVVKSIADELRARGYQVNEVKGVTRATAPDLIAKRDNERVGVWIIDPIGDQRAQMRTLAYSLGSAIVESKNYSWTLVLIPPSRLTQLPSNIRSVLEKIGVKVAVIKEERRYTIKL
;
A
#
# COMPACT_ATOMS: atom_id res chain seq x y z
N MET A 1 -30.52 -14.26 7.95
CA MET A 1 -30.13 -13.07 8.74
C MET A 1 -29.41 -12.12 7.82
N SER A 2 -29.97 -10.94 7.60
CA SER A 2 -29.42 -9.97 6.66
C SER A 2 -28.12 -9.37 7.20
N ASN A 3 -27.15 -9.11 6.31
CA ASN A 3 -25.82 -8.53 6.61
C ASN A 3 -25.86 -7.09 7.16
N GLN A 4 -27.05 -6.55 7.44
CA GLN A 4 -27.29 -5.15 7.81
C GLN A 4 -27.14 -4.84 9.31
N ASP A 5 -27.13 -5.85 10.21
CA ASP A 5 -27.10 -5.64 11.66
C ASP A 5 -25.75 -5.89 12.35
N ARG A 6 -24.69 -6.11 11.57
CA ARG A 6 -23.36 -6.34 12.18
C ARG A 6 -22.66 -5.02 12.44
N GLU A 7 -22.32 -4.79 13.71
CA GLU A 7 -21.54 -3.61 14.11
C GLU A 7 -20.23 -3.51 13.31
N PRO A 8 -19.87 -2.31 12.78
CA PRO A 8 -18.63 -2.11 12.03
C PRO A 8 -17.39 -2.51 12.82
N THR A 9 -16.44 -3.18 12.17
CA THR A 9 -15.23 -3.72 12.84
C THR A 9 -14.42 -2.63 13.54
N TRP A 10 -14.27 -1.46 12.91
CA TRP A 10 -13.57 -0.32 13.54
C TRP A 10 -14.22 0.14 14.85
N LEU A 11 -15.55 0.11 14.94
CA LEU A 11 -16.28 0.53 16.14
C LEU A 11 -16.08 -0.48 17.28
N VAL A 12 -16.08 -1.77 16.96
CA VAL A 12 -15.77 -2.83 17.92
C VAL A 12 -14.35 -2.68 18.49
N LEU A 13 -13.38 -2.43 17.64
CA LEU A 13 -11.99 -2.17 18.09
C LEU A 13 -11.89 -0.91 18.93
N LYS A 14 -12.65 0.14 18.59
CA LYS A 14 -12.69 1.39 19.37
C LYS A 14 -13.25 1.16 20.77
N LYS A 15 -14.36 0.42 20.89
CA LYS A 15 -14.92 0.02 22.18
C LYS A 15 -13.91 -0.77 23.02
N ALA A 16 -13.25 -1.76 22.42
CA ALA A 16 -12.25 -2.57 23.07
C ALA A 16 -11.06 -1.73 23.58
N ALA A 17 -10.56 -0.80 22.77
CA ALA A 17 -9.45 0.08 23.16
C ALA A 17 -9.83 1.01 24.32
N ILE A 18 -11.02 1.60 24.29
CA ILE A 18 -11.54 2.46 25.37
C ILE A 18 -11.67 1.67 26.67
N GLU A 19 -12.19 0.45 26.64
CA GLU A 19 -12.31 -0.37 27.85
C GLU A 19 -10.98 -0.82 28.40
N LEU A 20 -10.02 -1.21 27.57
CA LEU A 20 -8.67 -1.51 28.03
C LEU A 20 -8.07 -0.29 28.75
N THR A 21 -8.26 0.91 28.22
CA THR A 21 -7.81 2.15 28.85
C THR A 21 -8.53 2.43 30.18
N ARG A 22 -9.86 2.22 30.25
CA ARG A 22 -10.62 2.35 31.50
C ARG A 22 -10.18 1.38 32.60
N LYS A 23 -9.66 0.21 32.22
CA LYS A 23 -9.07 -0.76 33.12
C LYS A 23 -7.64 -0.42 33.54
N GLY A 24 -7.15 0.76 33.18
CA GLY A 24 -5.82 1.25 33.57
C GLY A 24 -4.70 0.89 32.62
N LEU A 25 -4.98 0.21 31.49
CA LEU A 25 -3.98 -0.12 30.48
C LEU A 25 -3.75 1.10 29.56
N LYS A 26 -2.74 1.93 29.88
CA LYS A 26 -2.35 3.06 29.05
C LYS A 26 -1.80 2.61 27.68
N THR A 27 -1.24 1.42 27.62
CA THR A 27 -0.70 0.81 26.39
C THR A 27 -1.11 -0.66 26.32
N PHE A 28 -1.33 -1.16 25.13
CA PHE A 28 -1.72 -2.55 24.91
C PHE A 28 -1.11 -3.07 23.60
N THR A 29 -0.96 -4.37 23.52
CA THR A 29 -0.51 -5.05 22.31
C THR A 29 -1.66 -5.25 21.33
N ARG A 30 -1.34 -5.47 20.05
CA ARG A 30 -2.32 -5.86 19.02
C ARG A 30 -3.13 -7.09 19.46
N ARG A 31 -2.44 -8.09 20.05
CA ARG A 31 -3.08 -9.33 20.51
C ARG A 31 -4.08 -9.08 21.64
N GLU A 32 -3.73 -8.26 22.62
CA GLU A 32 -4.64 -7.90 23.72
C GLU A 32 -5.87 -7.17 23.19
N LEU A 33 -5.68 -6.19 22.29
CA LEU A 33 -6.78 -5.46 21.68
C LEU A 33 -7.74 -6.40 20.93
N ILE A 34 -7.21 -7.28 20.09
CA ILE A 34 -8.02 -8.24 19.31
C ILE A 34 -8.73 -9.23 20.22
N THR A 35 -8.04 -9.76 21.24
CA THR A 35 -8.63 -10.68 22.23
C THR A 35 -9.79 -10.01 22.96
N TYR A 36 -9.63 -8.73 23.28
CA TYR A 36 -10.69 -7.96 23.94
C TYR A 36 -11.86 -7.66 22.98
N ALA A 37 -11.56 -7.29 21.76
CA ALA A 37 -12.54 -7.00 20.71
C ALA A 37 -13.43 -8.21 20.38
N LYS A 38 -12.89 -9.42 20.48
CA LYS A 38 -13.64 -10.67 20.26
C LYS A 38 -14.84 -10.85 21.18
N LYS A 39 -14.90 -10.14 22.30
CA LYS A 39 -16.06 -10.15 23.19
C LYS A 39 -17.29 -9.45 22.60
N TYR A 40 -17.09 -8.61 21.59
CA TYR A 40 -18.12 -7.77 20.99
C TYR A 40 -18.45 -8.15 19.54
N VAL A 41 -17.77 -9.15 19.00
CA VAL A 41 -18.03 -9.62 17.64
C VAL A 41 -18.68 -11.00 17.67
N ASP A 42 -19.37 -11.28 16.59
CA ASP A 42 -19.82 -12.62 16.27
C ASP A 42 -18.66 -13.63 16.37
N PRO A 43 -18.81 -14.76 17.10
CA PRO A 43 -17.79 -15.79 17.24
C PRO A 43 -17.24 -16.27 15.90
N ASP A 44 -18.03 -16.26 14.84
CA ASP A 44 -17.65 -16.70 13.50
C ASP A 44 -16.83 -15.65 12.72
N ARG A 45 -16.65 -14.44 13.26
CA ARG A 45 -15.86 -13.41 12.58
C ARG A 45 -14.39 -13.77 12.60
N PRO A 46 -13.73 -13.92 11.42
CA PRO A 46 -12.31 -14.28 11.35
C PRO A 46 -11.43 -13.26 12.09
N THR A 47 -10.47 -13.75 12.86
CA THR A 47 -9.50 -12.90 13.58
C THR A 47 -8.67 -12.05 12.62
N SER A 48 -8.41 -12.53 11.40
CA SER A 48 -7.70 -11.81 10.34
C SER A 48 -8.36 -10.49 9.94
N ILE A 49 -9.68 -10.41 10.01
CA ILE A 49 -10.42 -9.16 9.74
C ILE A 49 -10.13 -8.13 10.83
N LEU A 50 -10.16 -8.53 12.10
CA LEU A 50 -9.81 -7.65 13.23
C LEU A 50 -8.34 -7.23 13.15
N ASP A 51 -7.45 -8.15 12.78
CA ASP A 51 -6.02 -7.88 12.67
C ASP A 51 -5.72 -6.85 11.56
N PHE A 52 -6.33 -7.01 10.40
CA PHE A 52 -6.24 -6.04 9.31
C PHE A 52 -6.80 -4.67 9.69
N GLU A 53 -7.93 -4.65 10.38
CA GLU A 53 -8.60 -3.42 10.79
C GLU A 53 -7.75 -2.57 11.75
N VAL A 54 -6.89 -3.20 12.60
CA VAL A 54 -5.98 -2.46 13.49
C VAL A 54 -5.07 -1.52 12.69
N ASP A 55 -4.61 -1.94 11.52
CA ASP A 55 -3.76 -1.09 10.66
C ASP A 55 -4.56 0.04 10.01
N LEU A 56 -5.85 -0.19 9.71
CA LEU A 56 -6.72 0.81 9.09
C LEU A 56 -7.11 1.95 10.05
N VAL A 57 -7.25 1.65 11.35
CA VAL A 57 -7.66 2.61 12.38
C VAL A 57 -6.48 3.28 13.11
N THR A 58 -5.25 2.95 12.73
CA THR A 58 -4.03 3.50 13.38
C THR A 58 -3.58 4.79 12.71
N VAL A 59 -3.62 5.90 13.46
CA VAL A 59 -3.31 7.27 12.98
C VAL A 59 -1.92 7.35 12.32
N ASN A 60 -0.87 6.93 13.01
CA ASN A 60 0.52 6.93 12.53
C ASN A 60 0.93 5.60 11.87
N GLY A 61 -0.05 4.76 11.51
CA GLY A 61 0.18 3.52 10.79
C GLY A 61 0.64 3.76 9.35
N SER A 62 1.44 2.83 8.84
CA SER A 62 1.93 2.87 7.45
C SER A 62 0.97 2.24 6.44
N SER A 63 -0.20 1.76 6.87
CA SER A 63 -1.19 1.20 5.95
C SER A 63 -1.67 2.25 4.96
N LYS A 64 -1.65 1.89 3.69
CA LYS A 64 -2.11 2.74 2.58
C LYS A 64 -3.64 2.81 2.50
N ASP A 65 -4.29 1.80 3.07
CA ASP A 65 -5.75 1.63 3.04
C ASP A 65 -6.41 2.16 4.33
N LYS A 66 -5.62 2.78 5.24
CA LYS A 66 -6.18 3.32 6.47
C LYS A 66 -7.30 4.32 6.20
N TYR A 67 -8.23 4.41 7.13
CA TYR A 67 -9.33 5.35 7.02
C TYR A 67 -8.84 6.80 6.89
N ARG A 68 -9.54 7.58 6.05
CA ARG A 68 -9.34 9.04 5.95
C ARG A 68 -10.31 9.82 6.85
N ASP A 69 -11.27 9.13 7.40
CA ASP A 69 -12.25 9.66 8.32
C ASP A 69 -11.61 9.75 9.71
N PRO A 70 -11.43 10.98 10.27
CA PRO A 70 -10.80 11.18 11.57
C PRO A 70 -11.50 10.42 12.70
N GLU A 71 -12.82 10.22 12.62
CA GLU A 71 -13.58 9.51 13.65
C GLU A 71 -13.21 8.03 13.75
N LYS A 72 -12.72 7.44 12.66
CA LYS A 72 -12.28 6.05 12.59
C LYS A 72 -10.82 5.87 12.96
N LEU A 73 -10.06 6.96 13.07
CA LEU A 73 -8.65 6.94 13.42
C LEU A 73 -8.47 7.19 14.92
N PHE A 74 -8.35 6.15 15.71
CA PHE A 74 -8.34 6.23 17.18
C PHE A 74 -7.18 5.48 17.85
N LEU A 75 -6.35 4.74 17.11
CA LEU A 75 -5.16 4.10 17.64
C LEU A 75 -3.90 4.88 17.26
N PHE A 76 -2.93 4.88 18.16
CA PHE A 76 -1.59 5.40 17.93
C PHE A 76 -0.55 4.33 18.26
N ARG A 77 0.35 4.06 17.31
CA ARG A 77 1.41 3.08 17.46
C ARG A 77 2.61 3.71 18.16
N ILE A 78 2.94 3.22 19.33
CA ILE A 78 4.07 3.71 20.17
C ILE A 78 5.32 2.84 20.06
N GLY A 79 5.23 1.68 19.41
CA GLY A 79 6.33 0.76 19.18
C GLY A 79 5.91 -0.46 18.38
N ARG A 80 6.82 -1.41 18.17
CA ARG A 80 6.52 -2.65 17.43
C ARG A 80 5.41 -3.44 18.13
N GLY A 81 4.23 -3.49 17.50
CA GLY A 81 3.06 -4.21 18.01
C GLY A 81 2.43 -3.62 19.29
N LYS A 82 2.84 -2.41 19.72
CA LYS A 82 2.30 -1.71 20.89
C LYS A 82 1.53 -0.47 20.46
N TYR A 83 0.37 -0.28 21.07
CA TYR A 83 -0.57 0.78 20.73
C TYR A 83 -1.10 1.47 21.98
N THR A 84 -1.60 2.67 21.81
CA THR A 84 -2.39 3.43 22.78
C THR A 84 -3.59 4.05 22.06
N VAL A 85 -4.58 4.55 22.81
CA VAL A 85 -5.63 5.37 22.24
C VAL A 85 -5.01 6.70 21.78
N TYR A 86 -5.33 7.11 20.56
CA TYR A 86 -4.87 8.39 20.04
C TYR A 86 -5.43 9.54 20.86
N ASN A 87 -4.54 10.46 21.24
CA ASN A 87 -4.90 11.72 21.89
C ASN A 87 -4.11 12.84 21.22
N PRO A 88 -4.77 13.84 20.60
CA PRO A 88 -4.10 14.93 19.88
C PRO A 88 -3.17 15.78 20.76
N GLU A 89 -3.44 15.91 22.06
CA GLU A 89 -2.61 16.66 22.99
C GLU A 89 -1.21 16.05 23.16
N PHE A 90 -1.12 14.70 23.16
CA PHE A 90 0.14 13.98 23.33
C PHE A 90 0.79 13.57 22.00
N HIS A 91 -0.03 13.31 20.98
CA HIS A 91 0.45 12.73 19.72
C HIS A 91 0.51 13.75 18.58
N GLY A 92 0.05 15.01 18.84
CA GLY A 92 -0.10 16.07 17.84
C GLY A 92 -1.37 15.93 17.00
N PRO A 93 -1.69 16.95 16.19
CA PRO A 93 -2.93 17.00 15.44
C PRO A 93 -3.01 15.90 14.38
N ILE A 94 -4.21 15.38 14.15
CA ILE A 94 -4.47 14.28 13.21
C ILE A 94 -4.12 14.68 11.77
N ASP A 95 -4.29 15.93 11.41
CA ASP A 95 -4.03 16.47 10.07
C ASP A 95 -2.59 16.23 9.63
N LYS A 96 -1.63 16.32 10.55
CA LYS A 96 -0.23 15.99 10.30
C LYS A 96 -0.04 14.58 9.73
N TYR A 97 -0.85 13.63 10.18
CA TYR A 97 -0.80 12.23 9.75
C TYR A 97 -1.63 11.98 8.49
N LEU A 98 -2.67 12.79 8.28
CA LEU A 98 -3.49 12.76 7.07
C LEU A 98 -2.78 13.48 5.91
N GLU A 99 -2.05 14.58 6.15
CA GLU A 99 -1.23 15.25 5.15
C GLU A 99 -0.13 14.34 4.61
N ILE A 100 0.52 13.56 5.46
CA ILE A 100 1.48 12.55 5.02
C ILE A 100 0.82 11.55 4.05
N MET A 101 -0.45 11.25 4.26
CA MET A 101 -1.22 10.37 3.36
C MET A 101 -1.65 11.06 2.07
N THR A 102 -1.97 12.35 2.11
CA THR A 102 -2.33 13.12 0.91
C THR A 102 -1.11 13.42 0.06
N LYS A 103 0.05 13.57 0.68
CA LYS A 103 1.33 13.75 -0.01
C LYS A 103 1.75 12.51 -0.81
N TYR A 104 1.22 11.33 -0.45
CA TYR A 104 1.49 10.08 -1.12
C TYR A 104 0.16 9.41 -1.48
N PRO A 105 -0.31 9.51 -2.70
CA PRO A 105 -1.56 8.89 -3.11
C PRO A 105 -1.53 7.39 -2.91
N ALA A 106 -2.69 6.84 -2.60
CA ALA A 106 -2.83 5.39 -2.51
C ALA A 106 -2.29 4.75 -3.81
N ARG A 107 -1.56 3.62 -3.70
CA ARG A 107 -1.03 2.86 -4.85
C ARG A 107 -2.04 2.75 -6.00
N ARG A 108 -3.33 2.58 -5.68
CA ARG A 108 -4.41 2.54 -6.65
C ARG A 108 -4.49 3.78 -7.54
N ILE A 109 -4.19 4.97 -7.00
CA ILE A 109 -4.20 6.23 -7.77
C ILE A 109 -3.02 6.26 -8.73
N VAL A 110 -1.84 5.84 -8.27
CA VAL A 110 -0.65 5.74 -9.12
C VAL A 110 -0.86 4.74 -10.24
N VAL A 111 -1.31 3.53 -9.91
CA VAL A 111 -1.61 2.46 -10.87
C VAL A 111 -2.63 2.94 -11.90
N LYS A 112 -3.72 3.58 -11.46
CA LYS A 112 -4.74 4.12 -12.35
C LYS A 112 -4.19 5.23 -13.26
N SER A 113 -3.43 6.18 -12.73
CA SER A 113 -2.81 7.24 -13.54
C SER A 113 -1.87 6.69 -14.61
N ILE A 114 -1.04 5.70 -14.24
CA ILE A 114 -0.14 5.04 -15.20
C ILE A 114 -0.93 4.25 -16.25
N ALA A 115 -2.00 3.57 -15.85
CA ALA A 115 -2.88 2.88 -16.79
C ALA A 115 -3.51 3.86 -17.79
N ASP A 116 -3.98 5.02 -17.31
CA ASP A 116 -4.59 6.06 -18.17
C ASP A 116 -3.54 6.68 -19.10
N GLU A 117 -2.31 6.91 -18.63
CA GLU A 117 -1.18 7.36 -19.45
C GLU A 117 -0.84 6.37 -20.58
N LEU A 118 -0.79 5.08 -20.29
CA LEU A 118 -0.54 4.05 -21.28
C LEU A 118 -1.70 3.95 -22.30
N ARG A 119 -2.94 4.12 -21.84
CA ARG A 119 -4.11 4.19 -22.74
C ARG A 119 -4.02 5.39 -23.67
N ALA A 120 -3.62 6.56 -23.15
CA ALA A 120 -3.40 7.76 -23.97
C ALA A 120 -2.32 7.58 -25.04
N ARG A 121 -1.37 6.66 -24.80
CA ARG A 121 -0.34 6.24 -25.78
C ARG A 121 -0.79 5.12 -26.72
N GLY A 122 -2.07 4.78 -26.73
CA GLY A 122 -2.66 3.78 -27.62
C GLY A 122 -2.58 2.32 -27.14
N TYR A 123 -2.20 2.07 -25.88
CA TYR A 123 -2.20 0.72 -25.32
C TYR A 123 -3.59 0.34 -24.77
N GLN A 124 -3.99 -0.91 -24.99
CA GLN A 124 -5.04 -1.55 -24.20
C GLN A 124 -4.43 -2.01 -22.89
N VAL A 125 -4.96 -1.53 -21.74
CA VAL A 125 -4.36 -1.78 -20.43
C VAL A 125 -5.31 -2.52 -19.53
N ASN A 126 -4.82 -3.64 -18.97
CA ASN A 126 -5.49 -4.44 -17.96
C ASN A 126 -4.73 -4.36 -16.63
N GLU A 127 -5.44 -4.03 -15.54
CA GLU A 127 -4.90 -4.15 -14.19
C GLU A 127 -4.92 -5.61 -13.76
N VAL A 128 -3.80 -6.09 -13.22
CA VAL A 128 -3.71 -7.45 -12.67
C VAL A 128 -4.25 -7.44 -11.25
N LYS A 129 -5.45 -7.97 -11.07
CA LYS A 129 -6.13 -8.09 -9.76
C LYS A 129 -6.02 -9.52 -9.26
N GLY A 130 -5.86 -9.68 -7.94
CA GLY A 130 -5.87 -10.99 -7.29
C GLY A 130 -4.64 -11.82 -7.69
N VAL A 131 -3.48 -11.44 -7.19
CA VAL A 131 -2.20 -12.01 -7.58
C VAL A 131 -2.12 -13.50 -7.24
N THR A 132 -2.23 -14.34 -8.25
CA THR A 132 -1.96 -15.78 -8.15
C THR A 132 -0.47 -16.12 -8.24
N ARG A 133 0.37 -15.17 -8.70
CA ARG A 133 1.82 -15.31 -8.81
C ARG A 133 2.52 -14.12 -8.16
N ALA A 134 3.45 -14.43 -7.29
CA ALA A 134 4.26 -13.40 -6.60
C ALA A 134 5.01 -12.47 -7.59
N THR A 135 5.37 -12.96 -8.77
CA THR A 135 6.11 -12.23 -9.81
C THR A 135 5.25 -11.45 -10.79
N ALA A 136 3.91 -11.49 -10.67
CA ALA A 136 3.01 -10.86 -11.64
C ALA A 136 3.20 -9.32 -11.70
N PRO A 137 3.06 -8.71 -12.90
CA PRO A 137 3.08 -7.26 -13.06
C PRO A 137 1.84 -6.61 -12.46
N ASP A 138 1.90 -5.31 -12.21
CA ASP A 138 0.74 -4.51 -11.81
C ASP A 138 -0.23 -4.25 -12.96
N LEU A 139 0.33 -4.03 -14.17
CA LEU A 139 -0.43 -3.80 -15.38
C LEU A 139 0.11 -4.66 -16.52
N ILE A 140 -0.79 -5.07 -17.41
CA ILE A 140 -0.44 -5.64 -18.71
C ILE A 140 -0.97 -4.70 -19.78
N ALA A 141 -0.07 -4.14 -20.59
CA ALA A 141 -0.39 -3.26 -21.70
C ALA A 141 -0.16 -4.00 -23.03
N LYS A 142 -1.10 -3.81 -23.99
CA LYS A 142 -1.02 -4.41 -25.32
C LYS A 142 -1.25 -3.34 -26.36
N ARG A 143 -0.42 -3.31 -27.42
CA ARG A 143 -0.60 -2.48 -28.60
C ARG A 143 -0.06 -3.25 -29.80
N ASP A 144 -0.91 -3.43 -30.81
CA ASP A 144 -0.57 -4.25 -31.97
C ASP A 144 -0.06 -5.65 -31.56
N ASN A 145 1.14 -6.00 -31.93
CA ASN A 145 1.79 -7.25 -31.55
C ASN A 145 2.65 -7.13 -30.28
N GLU A 146 2.71 -5.94 -29.66
CA GLU A 146 3.45 -5.73 -28.42
C GLU A 146 2.63 -6.10 -27.19
N ARG A 147 3.25 -6.82 -26.26
CA ARG A 147 2.72 -7.09 -24.94
C ARG A 147 3.76 -6.69 -23.89
N VAL A 148 3.38 -5.77 -23.00
CA VAL A 148 4.26 -5.16 -22.01
C VAL A 148 3.77 -5.51 -20.61
N GLY A 149 4.66 -6.03 -19.76
CA GLY A 149 4.42 -6.17 -18.32
C GLY A 149 4.95 -4.96 -17.58
N VAL A 150 4.16 -4.35 -16.70
CA VAL A 150 4.51 -3.13 -15.99
C VAL A 150 4.50 -3.37 -14.48
N TRP A 151 5.63 -3.16 -13.83
CA TRP A 151 5.79 -3.16 -12.37
C TRP A 151 5.93 -1.73 -11.87
N ILE A 152 5.17 -1.39 -10.85
CA ILE A 152 5.13 -0.03 -10.31
C ILE A 152 5.69 -0.05 -8.88
N ILE A 153 6.84 0.61 -8.68
CA ILE A 153 7.42 0.76 -7.36
C ILE A 153 6.78 1.95 -6.68
N ASP A 154 6.20 1.68 -5.53
CA ASP A 154 5.54 2.69 -4.73
C ASP A 154 6.53 3.80 -4.32
N PRO A 155 6.18 5.06 -4.52
CA PRO A 155 6.96 6.17 -3.98
C PRO A 155 6.91 6.25 -2.45
N ILE A 156 6.05 5.43 -1.82
CA ILE A 156 5.74 5.46 -0.39
C ILE A 156 6.45 4.32 0.34
N GLY A 157 6.94 4.61 1.55
CA GLY A 157 7.56 3.65 2.45
C GLY A 157 8.93 4.12 2.95
N ASP A 158 9.45 3.44 3.98
CA ASP A 158 10.81 3.67 4.41
C ASP A 158 11.83 3.19 3.36
N GLN A 159 13.06 3.67 3.48
CA GLN A 159 14.11 3.39 2.51
C GLN A 159 14.37 1.89 2.31
N ARG A 160 14.27 1.09 3.38
CA ARG A 160 14.52 -0.36 3.31
C ARG A 160 13.38 -1.10 2.62
N ALA A 161 12.12 -0.71 2.91
CA ALA A 161 10.95 -1.30 2.27
C ALA A 161 10.94 -1.00 0.76
N GLN A 162 11.28 0.23 0.38
CA GLN A 162 11.39 0.62 -1.03
C GLN A 162 12.52 -0.14 -1.76
N MET A 163 13.68 -0.34 -1.11
CA MET A 163 14.79 -1.12 -1.71
C MET A 163 14.40 -2.59 -1.92
N ARG A 164 13.71 -3.21 -0.97
CA ARG A 164 13.18 -4.57 -1.14
C ARG A 164 12.20 -4.64 -2.31
N THR A 165 11.29 -3.67 -2.40
CA THR A 165 10.32 -3.58 -3.49
C THR A 165 11.01 -3.38 -4.83
N LEU A 166 12.06 -2.54 -4.91
CA LEU A 166 12.85 -2.34 -6.11
C LEU A 166 13.54 -3.64 -6.57
N ALA A 167 14.28 -4.28 -5.66
CA ALA A 167 14.99 -5.52 -5.97
C ALA A 167 14.00 -6.63 -6.41
N TYR A 168 12.87 -6.74 -5.71
CA TYR A 168 11.84 -7.72 -6.02
C TYR A 168 11.19 -7.44 -7.39
N SER A 169 10.80 -6.20 -7.68
CA SER A 169 10.17 -5.83 -8.95
C SER A 169 11.12 -6.00 -10.14
N LEU A 170 12.40 -5.66 -9.97
CA LEU A 170 13.42 -5.89 -11.00
C LEU A 170 13.62 -7.40 -11.23
N GLY A 171 13.78 -8.18 -10.17
CA GLY A 171 13.91 -9.64 -10.28
C GLY A 171 12.68 -10.27 -10.95
N SER A 172 11.49 -9.84 -10.59
CA SER A 172 10.24 -10.31 -11.20
C SER A 172 10.16 -9.93 -12.68
N ALA A 173 10.49 -8.68 -13.04
CA ALA A 173 10.50 -8.24 -14.43
C ALA A 173 11.52 -8.99 -15.29
N ILE A 174 12.70 -9.34 -14.74
CA ILE A 174 13.70 -10.17 -15.42
C ILE A 174 13.18 -11.59 -15.65
N VAL A 175 12.64 -12.23 -14.61
CA VAL A 175 12.10 -13.61 -14.69
C VAL A 175 10.95 -13.70 -15.68
N GLU A 176 10.08 -12.70 -15.68
CA GLU A 176 8.89 -12.68 -16.54
C GLU A 176 9.15 -12.07 -17.93
N SER A 177 10.37 -11.55 -18.23
CA SER A 177 10.68 -10.87 -19.50
C SER A 177 10.37 -11.74 -20.73
N LYS A 178 10.57 -13.06 -20.64
CA LYS A 178 10.25 -14.01 -21.71
C LYS A 178 8.75 -14.10 -22.07
N ASN A 179 7.87 -13.63 -21.19
CA ASN A 179 6.42 -13.67 -21.39
C ASN A 179 5.87 -12.38 -22.03
N TYR A 180 6.74 -11.41 -22.29
CA TYR A 180 6.40 -10.07 -22.80
C TYR A 180 7.35 -9.69 -23.95
N SER A 181 6.92 -8.80 -24.82
CA SER A 181 7.79 -8.20 -25.84
C SER A 181 8.92 -7.40 -25.16
N TRP A 182 8.59 -6.75 -24.06
CA TRP A 182 9.51 -6.11 -23.12
C TRP A 182 8.77 -5.85 -21.80
N THR A 183 9.54 -5.53 -20.76
CA THR A 183 8.98 -5.23 -19.43
C THR A 183 9.35 -3.82 -19.02
N LEU A 184 8.50 -3.19 -18.19
CA LEU A 184 8.69 -1.84 -17.69
C LEU A 184 8.65 -1.84 -16.16
N VAL A 185 9.72 -1.35 -15.54
CA VAL A 185 9.77 -1.11 -14.10
C VAL A 185 9.74 0.40 -13.87
N LEU A 186 8.65 0.87 -13.27
CA LEU A 186 8.44 2.27 -12.94
C LEU A 186 8.91 2.56 -11.52
N ILE A 187 9.86 3.49 -11.39
CA ILE A 187 10.50 3.85 -10.12
C ILE A 187 10.22 5.32 -9.76
N PRO A 188 10.15 5.66 -8.47
CA PRO A 188 10.11 7.06 -8.05
C PRO A 188 11.46 7.74 -8.34
N PRO A 189 11.48 9.09 -8.58
CA PRO A 189 12.72 9.84 -8.90
C PRO A 189 13.84 9.64 -7.88
N SER A 190 13.47 9.53 -6.59
CA SER A 190 14.41 9.31 -5.49
C SER A 190 15.18 7.98 -5.59
N ARG A 191 14.78 7.06 -6.47
CA ARG A 191 15.41 5.75 -6.66
C ARG A 191 16.29 5.66 -7.90
N LEU A 192 16.22 6.64 -8.77
CA LEU A 192 17.01 6.64 -10.01
C LEU A 192 18.52 6.59 -9.72
N THR A 193 18.97 7.28 -8.69
CA THR A 193 20.38 7.29 -8.25
C THR A 193 20.89 5.94 -7.73
N GLN A 194 19.96 5.06 -7.32
CA GLN A 194 20.28 3.70 -6.85
C GLN A 194 20.43 2.68 -7.98
N LEU A 195 20.11 3.08 -9.21
CA LEU A 195 20.31 2.29 -10.43
C LEU A 195 21.31 3.00 -11.34
N PRO A 196 22.62 2.73 -11.21
CA PRO A 196 23.65 3.27 -12.08
C PRO A 196 23.35 3.01 -13.56
N SER A 197 23.83 3.90 -14.43
CA SER A 197 23.56 3.83 -15.88
C SER A 197 23.99 2.51 -16.52
N ASN A 198 25.12 1.94 -16.07
CA ASN A 198 25.58 0.63 -16.53
C ASN A 198 24.58 -0.50 -16.20
N ILE A 199 23.98 -0.48 -15.03
CA ILE A 199 22.94 -1.48 -14.66
C ILE A 199 21.70 -1.29 -15.55
N ARG A 200 21.26 -0.05 -15.76
CA ARG A 200 20.12 0.23 -16.65
C ARG A 200 20.37 -0.25 -18.08
N SER A 201 21.56 -0.02 -18.62
CA SER A 201 21.94 -0.51 -19.95
C SER A 201 21.95 -2.05 -20.03
N VAL A 202 22.35 -2.74 -18.98
CA VAL A 202 22.29 -4.22 -18.95
C VAL A 202 20.83 -4.69 -18.92
N LEU A 203 20.00 -4.06 -18.10
CA LEU A 203 18.55 -4.39 -18.03
C LEU A 203 17.88 -4.20 -19.39
N GLU A 204 18.17 -3.09 -20.07
CA GLU A 204 17.58 -2.80 -21.37
C GLU A 204 17.96 -3.84 -22.44
N LYS A 205 19.21 -4.35 -22.44
CA LYS A 205 19.66 -5.42 -23.35
C LYS A 205 18.87 -6.73 -23.17
N ILE A 206 18.32 -6.98 -22.00
CA ILE A 206 17.49 -8.16 -21.71
C ILE A 206 15.98 -7.86 -21.76
N GLY A 207 15.60 -6.72 -22.34
CA GLY A 207 14.19 -6.34 -22.53
C GLY A 207 13.52 -5.77 -21.28
N VAL A 208 14.29 -5.34 -20.26
CA VAL A 208 13.74 -4.70 -19.05
C VAL A 208 14.07 -3.21 -19.09
N LYS A 209 13.07 -2.37 -19.33
CA LYS A 209 13.18 -0.92 -19.31
C LYS A 209 12.87 -0.38 -17.92
N VAL A 210 13.63 0.62 -17.49
CA VAL A 210 13.40 1.33 -16.24
C VAL A 210 13.05 2.78 -16.56
N ALA A 211 11.93 3.24 -16.05
CA ALA A 211 11.48 4.62 -16.24
C ALA A 211 11.06 5.27 -14.93
N VAL A 212 11.04 6.59 -14.90
CA VAL A 212 10.73 7.38 -13.71
C VAL A 212 9.27 7.79 -13.71
N ILE A 213 8.61 7.62 -12.58
CA ILE A 213 7.28 8.17 -12.34
C ILE A 213 7.46 9.66 -12.04
N LYS A 214 6.94 10.54 -12.90
CA LYS A 214 6.86 11.96 -12.60
C LYS A 214 5.56 12.26 -11.84
N GLU A 215 5.68 13.04 -10.78
CA GLU A 215 4.57 13.59 -10.03
C GLU A 215 4.39 15.06 -10.45
N GLU A 216 3.44 15.29 -11.35
CA GLU A 216 2.96 16.63 -11.69
C GLU A 216 1.51 16.73 -11.19
N ARG A 217 0.58 17.24 -12.00
CA ARG A 217 -0.86 17.15 -11.66
C ARG A 217 -1.42 15.73 -11.79
N ARG A 218 -0.69 14.84 -12.49
CA ARG A 218 -0.97 13.40 -12.66
C ARG A 218 0.36 12.65 -12.68
N TYR A 219 0.34 11.37 -12.37
CA TYR A 219 1.52 10.51 -12.50
C TYR A 219 1.73 10.18 -13.98
N THR A 220 2.92 10.49 -14.48
CA THR A 220 3.31 10.26 -15.87
C THR A 220 4.61 9.48 -15.96
N ILE A 221 4.86 8.85 -17.11
CA ILE A 221 6.06 8.05 -17.37
C ILE A 221 7.07 8.92 -18.12
N LYS A 222 8.27 9.08 -17.53
CA LYS A 222 9.42 9.60 -18.25
C LYS A 222 10.33 8.41 -18.60
N LEU A 223 10.33 8.07 -19.90
CA LEU A 223 11.29 7.13 -20.48
C LEU A 223 12.68 7.74 -20.55
#